data_d83a86b3b463397b713742eb29ce2d7c
#
_entry.id   d83a86b3b463397b713742eb29ce2d7c
#
_cell.length_a   1.000
_cell.length_b   1.000
_cell.length_c   1.000
_cell.angle_alpha   90.00
_cell.angle_beta   90.00
_cell.angle_gamma   90.00
#
_symmetry.space_group_name_H-M   'P 1'
#
loop_
_entity.id
_entity.type
_entity.pdbx_description
1 polymer ?
#
loop_
_entity_poly.entity_id
_entity_poly.type
_entity_poly.pdbx_seq_one_letter_code
_entity_poly.pdbx_strand_id
1 'polypeptide(L)'
;MTTPNSLSCDAIYALRTSIAGDVLVPGEHGYDHARQAWNLFVDQRPAAVVLAESAADVARTVKFARAQGMRIAPQGTGHGSPSLEPLEDAILLKTARMRAVEIDPVTRTACVEAGAQWQDVAAAAGEHGLAALAGTSPDVGVTGYTLGGGIGWLARRHGLAANSVTAAAIVTPDGHRVRADADHEPDLFWAVRGGGGSVGVVTALDMTLYPVQRLYAGALFFPIQRSAQVLHAWREWTRTVPDEVTSLGRILRLPPVPEVPEHLRGRAFALVEAAYLGDADAGAALIQPLRQLGPELDTFSTIPAAALAQLHMDPVQPVPFQGDGALLLDAPAAAIDAVVALTGPDADTSLATIEIRHLGGALARPAPGGGAQPEIDANYVMFTGGFAPTPEAGDTVRTQAQAVKDALAAWHAPYDYYNFAETPAVADAVLPPTSYRRLEKIKATYDPDQAIISAHPVWPAGR
;
A
#
# COMPACT_ATOMS: atom_id res chain seq x y z
N MET A 1 -31.30 14.83 -10.78
CA MET A 1 -29.95 14.81 -11.37
C MET A 1 -29.41 16.24 -11.24
N THR A 2 -28.62 16.50 -10.22
CA THR A 2 -27.89 17.75 -10.07
C THR A 2 -26.78 17.74 -11.13
N THR A 3 -26.75 18.79 -11.98
CA THR A 3 -25.63 19.03 -12.90
C THR A 3 -24.32 19.01 -12.12
N PRO A 4 -23.27 18.29 -12.58
CA PRO A 4 -21.97 18.32 -11.90
C PRO A 4 -21.51 19.79 -11.81
N ASN A 5 -20.99 20.16 -10.65
CA ASN A 5 -20.53 21.52 -10.33
C ASN A 5 -19.32 21.83 -11.24
N SER A 6 -19.59 22.35 -12.46
CA SER A 6 -18.52 22.74 -13.37
C SER A 6 -17.89 24.03 -12.88
N LEU A 7 -16.57 23.98 -12.67
CA LEU A 7 -15.79 25.18 -12.33
C LEU A 7 -15.90 26.23 -13.43
N SER A 8 -16.15 27.50 -13.08
CA SER A 8 -16.14 28.59 -14.04
C SER A 8 -14.74 28.86 -14.56
N CYS A 9 -14.64 29.42 -15.78
CA CYS A 9 -13.33 29.80 -16.35
C CYS A 9 -12.57 30.77 -15.44
N ASP A 10 -13.27 31.75 -14.83
CA ASP A 10 -12.66 32.70 -13.89
C ASP A 10 -12.12 32.03 -12.64
N ALA A 11 -12.84 31.06 -12.09
CA ALA A 11 -12.38 30.28 -10.93
C ALA A 11 -11.14 29.46 -11.27
N ILE A 12 -11.13 28.77 -12.43
CA ILE A 12 -9.96 28.03 -12.92
C ILE A 12 -8.76 28.95 -13.11
N TYR A 13 -8.96 30.11 -13.73
CA TYR A 13 -7.90 31.11 -13.93
C TYR A 13 -7.34 31.62 -12.60
N ALA A 14 -8.20 31.91 -11.61
CA ALA A 14 -7.80 32.32 -10.27
C ALA A 14 -6.94 31.26 -9.57
N LEU A 15 -7.32 29.96 -9.67
CA LEU A 15 -6.52 28.88 -9.12
C LEU A 15 -5.16 28.77 -9.80
N ARG A 16 -5.13 28.78 -11.15
CA ARG A 16 -3.89 28.72 -11.96
C ARG A 16 -2.88 29.80 -11.61
N THR A 17 -3.37 31.03 -11.36
CA THR A 17 -2.50 32.16 -11.01
C THR A 17 -2.05 32.15 -9.55
N SER A 18 -2.68 31.34 -8.71
CA SER A 18 -2.38 31.27 -7.26
C SER A 18 -1.36 30.21 -6.89
N ILE A 19 -1.13 29.19 -7.73
CA ILE A 19 -0.22 28.05 -7.45
C ILE A 19 0.93 28.04 -8.44
N ALA A 20 2.03 27.38 -8.09
CA ALA A 20 3.17 27.14 -8.99
C ALA A 20 2.92 25.94 -9.91
N GLY A 21 2.17 24.96 -9.43
CA GLY A 21 1.84 23.75 -10.17
C GLY A 21 0.78 23.95 -11.25
N ASP A 22 0.40 22.88 -11.95
CA ASP A 22 -0.56 22.91 -13.05
C ASP A 22 -1.99 22.61 -12.58
N VAL A 23 -2.97 23.22 -13.28
CA VAL A 23 -4.40 22.91 -13.16
C VAL A 23 -4.92 22.51 -14.53
N LEU A 24 -5.47 21.30 -14.64
CA LEU A 24 -6.02 20.74 -15.87
C LEU A 24 -7.50 20.42 -15.67
N VAL A 25 -8.33 20.75 -16.65
CA VAL A 25 -9.78 20.47 -16.62
C VAL A 25 -10.20 19.61 -17.81
N PRO A 26 -11.36 18.92 -17.74
CA PRO A 26 -11.86 18.10 -18.83
C PRO A 26 -11.87 18.82 -20.18
N GLY A 27 -11.37 18.14 -21.23
CA GLY A 27 -11.27 18.68 -22.59
C GLY A 27 -9.95 19.40 -22.89
N GLU A 28 -9.11 19.69 -21.91
CA GLU A 28 -7.78 20.26 -22.15
C GLU A 28 -6.75 19.21 -22.50
N HIS A 29 -5.76 19.61 -23.30
CA HIS A 29 -4.60 18.76 -23.60
C HIS A 29 -3.86 18.38 -22.29
N GLY A 30 -3.61 17.09 -22.11
CA GLY A 30 -2.91 16.54 -20.93
C GLY A 30 -3.82 16.14 -19.76
N TYR A 31 -5.11 16.56 -19.74
CA TYR A 31 -6.04 16.19 -18.67
C TYR A 31 -6.16 14.66 -18.52
N ASP A 32 -6.36 13.94 -19.62
CA ASP A 32 -6.53 12.47 -19.58
C ASP A 32 -5.27 11.76 -19.07
N HIS A 33 -4.09 12.26 -19.36
CA HIS A 33 -2.85 11.74 -18.80
C HIS A 33 -2.69 12.09 -17.31
N ALA A 34 -2.99 13.32 -16.92
CA ALA A 34 -2.83 13.78 -15.54
C ALA A 34 -3.77 13.09 -14.56
N ARG A 35 -4.98 12.70 -14.97
CA ARG A 35 -5.96 12.00 -14.12
C ARG A 35 -5.69 10.51 -13.96
N GLN A 36 -4.77 9.91 -14.72
CA GLN A 36 -4.47 8.49 -14.60
C GLN A 36 -3.91 8.14 -13.23
N ALA A 37 -4.40 7.05 -12.66
CA ALA A 37 -3.81 6.38 -11.52
C ALA A 37 -2.74 5.38 -11.98
N TRP A 38 -1.91 4.86 -11.05
CA TRP A 38 -1.04 3.74 -11.35
C TRP A 38 -1.85 2.51 -11.80
N ASN A 39 -2.97 2.25 -11.14
CA ASN A 39 -3.89 1.21 -11.57
C ASN A 39 -4.75 1.71 -12.73
N LEU A 40 -4.39 1.29 -13.95
CA LEU A 40 -5.04 1.73 -15.19
C LEU A 40 -6.45 1.16 -15.40
N PHE A 41 -6.90 0.22 -14.56
CA PHE A 41 -8.28 -0.25 -14.58
C PHE A 41 -9.26 0.82 -14.12
N VAL A 42 -8.80 1.78 -13.28
CA VAL A 42 -9.65 2.82 -12.69
C VAL A 42 -9.70 4.06 -13.59
N ASP A 43 -10.87 4.34 -14.16
CA ASP A 43 -11.12 5.54 -14.98
C ASP A 43 -11.60 6.71 -14.09
N GLN A 44 -10.66 7.42 -13.48
CA GLN A 44 -10.95 8.59 -12.64
C GLN A 44 -11.37 9.80 -13.49
N ARG A 45 -12.51 10.44 -13.15
CA ARG A 45 -13.07 11.60 -13.88
C ARG A 45 -13.30 12.80 -12.98
N PRO A 46 -12.24 13.40 -12.40
CA PRO A 46 -12.39 14.55 -11.52
C PRO A 46 -12.81 15.82 -12.28
N ALA A 47 -13.43 16.77 -11.58
CA ALA A 47 -13.77 18.07 -12.14
C ALA A 47 -12.53 18.90 -12.55
N ALA A 48 -11.40 18.67 -11.85
CA ALA A 48 -10.09 19.21 -12.20
C ALA A 48 -8.98 18.32 -11.64
N VAL A 49 -7.80 18.36 -12.26
CA VAL A 49 -6.56 17.77 -11.73
C VAL A 49 -5.61 18.91 -11.38
N VAL A 50 -5.08 18.90 -10.17
CA VAL A 50 -4.02 19.81 -9.72
C VAL A 50 -2.74 19.00 -9.51
N LEU A 51 -1.66 19.39 -10.20
CA LEU A 51 -0.32 18.84 -10.01
C LEU A 51 0.46 19.80 -9.10
N ALA A 52 0.39 19.56 -7.77
CA ALA A 52 1.01 20.44 -6.79
C ALA A 52 2.54 20.26 -6.77
N GLU A 53 3.27 21.38 -6.64
CA GLU A 53 4.74 21.43 -6.52
C GLU A 53 5.19 21.73 -5.08
N SER A 54 4.26 22.10 -4.21
CA SER A 54 4.59 22.47 -2.82
C SER A 54 3.39 22.32 -1.88
N ALA A 55 3.67 22.25 -0.57
CA ALA A 55 2.65 22.32 0.47
C ALA A 55 1.83 23.62 0.42
N ALA A 56 2.40 24.70 -0.17
CA ALA A 56 1.66 25.94 -0.37
C ALA A 56 0.61 25.80 -1.48
N ASP A 57 0.92 25.08 -2.57
CA ASP A 57 -0.04 24.78 -3.63
C ASP A 57 -1.17 23.91 -3.10
N VAL A 58 -0.83 22.87 -2.31
CA VAL A 58 -1.82 22.04 -1.63
C VAL A 58 -2.77 22.89 -0.80
N ALA A 59 -2.24 23.78 0.05
CA ALA A 59 -3.06 24.64 0.92
C ALA A 59 -3.97 25.59 0.14
N ARG A 60 -3.47 26.17 -0.97
CA ARG A 60 -4.28 27.05 -1.83
C ARG A 60 -5.36 26.26 -2.56
N THR A 61 -5.05 25.06 -3.04
CA THR A 61 -6.03 24.18 -3.71
C THR A 61 -7.14 23.74 -2.74
N VAL A 62 -6.82 23.39 -1.50
CA VAL A 62 -7.81 23.04 -0.48
C VAL A 62 -8.73 24.23 -0.17
N LYS A 63 -8.18 25.44 0.04
CA LYS A 63 -8.97 26.64 0.25
C LYS A 63 -9.87 26.97 -0.93
N PHE A 64 -9.35 26.82 -2.15
CA PHE A 64 -10.10 27.00 -3.38
C PHE A 64 -11.26 26.01 -3.49
N ALA A 65 -10.99 24.70 -3.30
CA ALA A 65 -12.01 23.66 -3.36
C ALA A 65 -13.14 23.94 -2.37
N ARG A 66 -12.80 24.27 -1.12
CA ARG A 66 -13.78 24.66 -0.10
C ARG A 66 -14.64 25.86 -0.51
N ALA A 67 -14.04 26.90 -1.09
CA ALA A 67 -14.75 28.09 -1.56
C ALA A 67 -15.69 27.78 -2.74
N GLN A 68 -15.40 26.74 -3.53
CA GLN A 68 -16.22 26.27 -4.65
C GLN A 68 -17.19 25.16 -4.26
N GLY A 69 -17.24 24.72 -2.98
CA GLY A 69 -18.07 23.60 -2.53
C GLY A 69 -17.65 22.26 -3.11
N MET A 70 -16.37 22.10 -3.43
CA MET A 70 -15.78 20.87 -3.99
C MET A 70 -15.00 20.11 -2.95
N ARG A 71 -14.87 18.80 -3.16
CA ARG A 71 -14.04 17.93 -2.35
C ARG A 71 -12.62 17.82 -2.93
N ILE A 72 -11.70 17.31 -2.13
CA ILE A 72 -10.30 17.04 -2.51
C ILE A 72 -10.04 15.55 -2.42
N ALA A 73 -9.52 14.96 -3.50
CA ALA A 73 -9.00 13.59 -3.54
C ALA A 73 -7.46 13.64 -3.64
N PRO A 74 -6.72 13.51 -2.53
CA PRO A 74 -5.27 13.48 -2.55
C PRO A 74 -4.76 12.19 -3.19
N GLN A 75 -3.77 12.28 -4.08
CA GLN A 75 -3.18 11.11 -4.72
C GLN A 75 -1.68 11.31 -4.97
N GLY A 76 -0.86 10.36 -4.49
CA GLY A 76 0.53 10.22 -4.91
C GLY A 76 0.60 9.47 -6.24
N THR A 77 0.86 8.16 -6.20
CA THR A 77 0.94 7.28 -7.38
C THR A 77 -0.41 6.74 -7.86
N GLY A 78 -1.35 6.49 -6.96
CA GLY A 78 -2.67 5.95 -7.28
C GLY A 78 -2.77 4.42 -7.23
N HIS A 79 -1.86 3.73 -6.53
CA HIS A 79 -2.00 2.29 -6.27
C HIS A 79 -3.31 1.95 -5.53
N GLY A 80 -3.71 2.75 -4.54
CA GLY A 80 -4.97 2.57 -3.80
C GLY A 80 -6.22 3.17 -4.48
N SER A 81 -6.16 3.49 -5.77
CA SER A 81 -7.29 4.09 -6.49
C SER A 81 -8.52 3.19 -6.66
N PRO A 82 -8.43 1.85 -6.68
CA PRO A 82 -9.63 1.00 -6.82
C PRO A 82 -10.64 1.18 -5.68
N SER A 83 -10.19 1.57 -4.50
CA SER A 83 -11.07 1.77 -3.33
C SER A 83 -11.70 3.16 -3.27
N LEU A 84 -11.33 4.10 -4.16
CA LEU A 84 -11.88 5.45 -4.15
C LEU A 84 -13.31 5.48 -4.71
N GLU A 85 -14.15 6.34 -4.12
CA GLU A 85 -15.44 6.70 -4.68
C GLU A 85 -15.29 7.55 -5.98
N PRO A 86 -16.35 7.72 -6.78
CA PRO A 86 -16.35 8.60 -7.96
C PRO A 86 -15.92 10.03 -7.61
N LEU A 87 -15.20 10.68 -8.56
CA LEU A 87 -14.51 11.97 -8.34
C LEU A 87 -15.11 13.15 -9.13
N GLU A 88 -16.30 13.03 -9.73
CA GLU A 88 -16.89 14.04 -10.60
C GLU A 88 -17.15 15.38 -9.90
N ASP A 89 -17.29 15.37 -8.57
CA ASP A 89 -17.47 16.56 -7.71
C ASP A 89 -16.19 16.95 -6.94
N ALA A 90 -15.05 16.39 -7.33
CA ALA A 90 -13.78 16.55 -6.62
C ALA A 90 -12.67 17.12 -7.50
N ILE A 91 -11.70 17.75 -6.86
CA ILE A 91 -10.39 18.06 -7.43
C ILE A 91 -9.44 16.90 -7.07
N LEU A 92 -8.90 16.22 -8.07
CA LEU A 92 -7.82 15.25 -7.90
C LEU A 92 -6.51 16.01 -7.66
N LEU A 93 -6.01 15.98 -6.44
CA LEU A 93 -4.80 16.67 -6.03
C LEU A 93 -3.61 15.71 -6.03
N LYS A 94 -2.80 15.79 -7.08
CA LYS A 94 -1.61 14.94 -7.27
C LYS A 94 -0.39 15.58 -6.61
N THR A 95 0.30 14.81 -5.78
CA THR A 95 1.54 15.22 -5.09
C THR A 95 2.80 14.71 -5.79
N ALA A 96 2.68 14.06 -6.94
CA ALA A 96 3.77 13.36 -7.63
C ALA A 96 5.01 14.23 -7.95
N ARG A 97 4.90 15.57 -7.93
CA ARG A 97 6.03 16.51 -8.13
C ARG A 97 6.75 16.88 -6.81
N MET A 98 6.18 16.54 -5.66
CA MET A 98 6.74 16.80 -4.33
C MET A 98 7.53 15.55 -3.90
N ARG A 99 8.78 15.40 -4.35
CA ARG A 99 9.55 14.14 -4.24
C ARG A 99 10.84 14.27 -3.42
N ALA A 100 11.04 15.37 -2.70
CA ALA A 100 12.25 15.53 -1.90
C ALA A 100 12.34 14.44 -0.82
N VAL A 101 13.56 13.90 -0.66
CA VAL A 101 13.94 12.95 0.39
C VAL A 101 15.21 13.45 1.03
N GLU A 102 15.14 13.78 2.30
CA GLU A 102 16.29 14.24 3.09
C GLU A 102 16.60 13.23 4.19
N ILE A 103 17.85 12.75 4.23
CA ILE A 103 18.31 11.75 5.21
C ILE A 103 19.24 12.44 6.22
N ASP A 104 18.94 12.29 7.50
CA ASP A 104 19.89 12.55 8.56
C ASP A 104 20.45 11.21 9.09
N PRO A 105 21.69 10.86 8.72
CA PRO A 105 22.28 9.58 9.13
C PRO A 105 22.70 9.57 10.61
N VAL A 106 22.84 10.74 11.25
CA VAL A 106 23.23 10.84 12.66
C VAL A 106 22.03 10.49 13.56
N THR A 107 20.89 11.10 13.29
CA THR A 107 19.64 10.83 14.02
C THR A 107 18.91 9.60 13.46
N ARG A 108 19.32 9.10 12.27
CA ARG A 108 18.67 8.02 11.54
C ARG A 108 17.21 8.34 11.24
N THR A 109 16.98 9.50 10.69
CA THR A 109 15.65 9.95 10.29
C THR A 109 15.63 10.32 8.81
N ALA A 110 14.45 10.24 8.21
CA ALA A 110 14.17 10.74 6.88
C ALA A 110 13.02 11.75 6.95
N CYS A 111 13.15 12.88 6.22
CA CYS A 111 12.04 13.73 5.86
C CYS A 111 11.68 13.44 4.40
N VAL A 112 10.44 13.05 4.13
CA VAL A 112 10.00 12.52 2.85
C VAL A 112 8.76 13.25 2.39
N GLU A 113 8.81 13.95 1.24
CA GLU A 113 7.66 14.61 0.66
C GLU A 113 6.64 13.63 0.08
N ALA A 114 5.36 14.07 0.00
CA ALA A 114 4.21 13.21 -0.24
C ALA A 114 4.16 12.53 -1.63
N GLY A 115 4.93 12.98 -2.59
CA GLY A 115 5.05 12.37 -3.93
C GLY A 115 6.21 11.42 -4.09
N ALA A 116 7.07 11.26 -3.07
CA ALA A 116 8.20 10.33 -3.11
C ALA A 116 7.71 8.88 -3.15
N GLN A 117 8.46 8.04 -3.83
CA GLN A 117 8.26 6.60 -3.93
C GLN A 117 9.26 5.85 -3.05
N TRP A 118 8.97 4.60 -2.72
CA TRP A 118 9.87 3.81 -1.88
C TRP A 118 11.26 3.62 -2.48
N GLN A 119 11.40 3.56 -3.81
CA GLN A 119 12.71 3.51 -4.46
C GLN A 119 13.57 4.76 -4.17
N ASP A 120 12.97 5.94 -4.07
CA ASP A 120 13.67 7.19 -3.77
C ASP A 120 14.27 7.14 -2.35
N VAL A 121 13.44 6.70 -1.39
CA VAL A 121 13.87 6.56 0.02
C VAL A 121 14.88 5.43 0.19
N ALA A 122 14.66 4.27 -0.47
CA ALA A 122 15.56 3.12 -0.38
C ALA A 122 16.94 3.45 -0.93
N ALA A 123 17.02 4.18 -2.04
CA ALA A 123 18.28 4.63 -2.63
C ALA A 123 19.01 5.60 -1.68
N ALA A 124 18.34 6.66 -1.23
CA ALA A 124 18.94 7.68 -0.36
C ALA A 124 19.38 7.10 1.00
N ALA A 125 18.54 6.30 1.66
CA ALA A 125 18.88 5.68 2.95
C ALA A 125 20.02 4.65 2.80
N GLY A 126 20.02 3.90 1.67
CA GLY A 126 21.04 2.90 1.37
C GLY A 126 22.47 3.44 1.28
N GLU A 127 22.66 4.69 0.83
CA GLU A 127 23.96 5.38 0.81
C GLU A 127 24.57 5.52 2.22
N HIS A 128 23.73 5.51 3.25
CA HIS A 128 24.13 5.62 4.65
C HIS A 128 24.07 4.28 5.41
N GLY A 129 23.84 3.16 4.72
CA GLY A 129 23.67 1.85 5.37
C GLY A 129 22.39 1.73 6.20
N LEU A 130 21.38 2.53 5.87
CA LEU A 130 20.10 2.58 6.54
C LEU A 130 18.99 2.01 5.64
N ALA A 131 17.87 1.62 6.26
CA ALA A 131 16.67 1.18 5.57
C ALA A 131 15.42 1.79 6.22
N ALA A 132 14.44 2.12 5.39
CA ALA A 132 13.07 2.42 5.84
C ALA A 132 12.21 1.16 5.81
N LEU A 133 11.00 1.21 6.39
CA LEU A 133 10.03 0.10 6.36
C LEU A 133 9.23 0.11 5.05
N ALA A 134 9.95 0.04 3.93
CA ALA A 134 9.39 0.01 2.59
C ALA A 134 8.54 -1.24 2.35
N GLY A 135 7.57 -1.13 1.45
CA GLY A 135 6.79 -2.26 0.92
C GLY A 135 7.58 -3.15 -0.02
N THR A 136 6.87 -3.96 -0.79
CA THR A 136 7.45 -4.94 -1.72
C THR A 136 7.64 -4.40 -3.14
N SER A 137 7.02 -3.26 -3.48
CA SER A 137 7.11 -2.62 -4.80
C SER A 137 7.83 -1.28 -4.72
N PRO A 138 8.78 -0.99 -5.63
CA PRO A 138 9.64 0.20 -5.57
C PRO A 138 8.91 1.50 -5.92
N ASP A 139 7.88 1.45 -6.74
CA ASP A 139 7.13 2.57 -7.30
C ASP A 139 5.88 2.95 -6.49
N VAL A 140 5.62 2.26 -5.38
CA VAL A 140 4.55 2.63 -4.44
C VAL A 140 4.90 3.93 -3.71
N GLY A 141 3.94 4.85 -3.64
CA GLY A 141 4.10 6.12 -2.93
C GLY A 141 4.23 5.93 -1.41
N VAL A 142 5.26 6.53 -0.83
CA VAL A 142 5.58 6.42 0.60
C VAL A 142 4.39 6.82 1.47
N THR A 143 3.78 7.98 1.16
CA THR A 143 2.72 8.56 2.00
C THR A 143 1.49 7.67 2.02
N GLY A 144 0.90 7.32 0.88
CA GLY A 144 -0.32 6.51 0.84
C GLY A 144 -0.15 5.15 1.52
N TYR A 145 0.97 4.47 1.25
CA TYR A 145 1.32 3.21 1.88
C TYR A 145 1.42 3.33 3.41
N THR A 146 2.10 4.37 3.91
CA THR A 146 2.31 4.60 5.34
C THR A 146 1.02 4.97 6.06
N LEU A 147 0.17 5.80 5.45
CA LEU A 147 -1.12 6.18 6.01
C LEU A 147 -2.05 4.98 6.24
N GLY A 148 -1.96 3.93 5.41
CA GLY A 148 -2.72 2.67 5.58
C GLY A 148 -2.00 1.61 6.42
N GLY A 149 -0.94 1.97 7.15
CA GLY A 149 -0.17 1.07 8.00
C GLY A 149 1.19 0.72 7.43
N GLY A 150 1.25 0.02 6.31
CA GLY A 150 2.48 -0.35 5.60
C GLY A 150 3.16 -1.61 6.16
N ILE A 151 2.98 -2.75 5.46
CA ILE A 151 3.63 -4.04 5.72
C ILE A 151 4.70 -4.29 4.67
N GLY A 152 5.97 -4.46 5.07
CA GLY A 152 7.08 -4.76 4.17
C GLY A 152 8.00 -5.85 4.70
N TRP A 153 9.15 -6.04 4.04
CA TRP A 153 10.11 -7.11 4.33
C TRP A 153 10.77 -7.05 5.72
N LEU A 154 10.68 -5.91 6.41
CA LEU A 154 11.25 -5.72 7.75
C LEU A 154 10.17 -5.70 8.86
N ALA A 155 8.90 -5.92 8.48
CA ALA A 155 7.75 -5.65 9.34
C ALA A 155 7.67 -6.58 10.57
N ARG A 156 8.03 -7.86 10.44
CA ARG A 156 8.00 -8.78 11.60
C ARG A 156 9.00 -8.39 12.68
N ARG A 157 10.11 -7.74 12.30
CA ARG A 157 11.12 -7.25 13.25
C ARG A 157 10.82 -5.85 13.78
N HIS A 158 10.26 -4.96 12.94
CA HIS A 158 10.18 -3.53 13.27
C HIS A 158 8.73 -2.98 13.33
N GLY A 159 7.72 -3.76 12.96
CA GLY A 159 6.32 -3.34 12.93
C GLY A 159 5.91 -2.63 11.65
N LEU A 160 4.79 -1.93 11.69
CA LEU A 160 4.22 -1.18 10.58
C LEU A 160 5.05 0.07 10.26
N ALA A 161 5.12 0.46 8.98
CA ALA A 161 5.75 1.70 8.56
C ALA A 161 5.12 2.93 9.24
N ALA A 162 3.82 2.94 9.45
CA ALA A 162 3.09 3.99 10.17
C ALA A 162 3.65 4.23 11.59
N ASN A 163 4.15 3.17 12.25
CA ASN A 163 4.71 3.28 13.60
C ASN A 163 6.14 3.83 13.62
N SER A 164 6.81 3.93 12.46
CA SER A 164 8.10 4.61 12.32
C SER A 164 7.98 6.13 12.12
N VAL A 165 6.77 6.64 11.83
CA VAL A 165 6.51 8.06 11.63
C VAL A 165 6.66 8.81 12.94
N THR A 166 7.48 9.87 12.94
CA THR A 166 7.76 10.73 14.10
C THR A 166 7.08 12.09 14.02
N ALA A 167 6.76 12.56 12.79
CA ALA A 167 5.92 13.72 12.55
C ALA A 167 5.33 13.68 11.14
N ALA A 168 4.28 14.47 10.92
CA ALA A 168 3.65 14.68 9.62
C ALA A 168 3.40 16.18 9.36
N ALA A 169 3.72 16.65 8.17
CA ALA A 169 3.25 17.95 7.70
C ALA A 169 1.90 17.74 6.99
N ILE A 170 0.87 18.43 7.46
CA ILE A 170 -0.52 18.23 7.00
C ILE A 170 -1.12 19.57 6.59
N VAL A 171 -1.87 19.55 5.50
CA VAL A 171 -2.83 20.62 5.18
C VAL A 171 -4.20 20.15 5.64
N THR A 172 -4.76 20.86 6.61
CA THR A 172 -6.09 20.58 7.17
C THR A 172 -7.21 20.93 6.16
N PRO A 173 -8.43 20.42 6.32
CA PRO A 173 -9.54 20.69 5.40
C PRO A 173 -9.95 22.16 5.26
N ASP A 174 -9.55 23.02 6.19
CA ASP A 174 -9.69 24.47 6.08
C ASP A 174 -8.49 25.17 5.41
N GLY A 175 -7.49 24.37 4.96
CA GLY A 175 -6.33 24.85 4.21
C GLY A 175 -5.22 25.46 5.06
N HIS A 176 -5.17 25.20 6.37
CA HIS A 176 -4.02 25.54 7.20
C HIS A 176 -2.93 24.46 7.11
N ARG A 177 -1.69 24.88 7.15
CA ARG A 177 -0.54 23.99 7.20
C ARG A 177 -0.14 23.81 8.66
N VAL A 178 -0.14 22.57 9.12
CA VAL A 178 0.23 22.19 10.48
C VAL A 178 1.33 21.13 10.46
N ARG A 179 2.14 21.10 11.50
CA ARG A 179 3.02 19.98 11.83
C ARG A 179 2.37 19.20 12.96
N ALA A 180 2.14 17.92 12.73
CA ALA A 180 1.54 17.02 13.71
C ALA A 180 2.63 16.05 14.22
N ASP A 181 2.79 15.97 15.53
CA ASP A 181 3.69 15.05 16.24
C ASP A 181 3.09 14.69 17.60
N ALA A 182 3.86 14.04 18.48
CA ALA A 182 3.36 13.60 19.79
C ALA A 182 2.91 14.76 20.69
N ASP A 183 3.50 15.96 20.52
CA ASP A 183 3.27 17.13 21.34
C ASP A 183 2.39 18.20 20.68
N HIS A 184 2.28 18.16 19.33
CA HIS A 184 1.54 19.12 18.53
C HIS A 184 0.53 18.39 17.64
N GLU A 185 -0.74 18.85 17.66
CA GLU A 185 -1.83 18.21 16.89
C GLU A 185 -1.89 16.67 17.07
N PRO A 186 -1.86 16.17 18.34
CA PRO A 186 -1.67 14.76 18.62
C PRO A 186 -2.79 13.87 18.07
N ASP A 187 -4.01 14.40 17.89
CA ASP A 187 -5.11 13.66 17.29
C ASP A 187 -4.93 13.47 15.78
N LEU A 188 -4.45 14.50 15.06
CA LEU A 188 -4.07 14.37 13.65
C LEU A 188 -2.88 13.40 13.51
N PHE A 189 -1.87 13.54 14.35
CA PHE A 189 -0.70 12.65 14.36
C PHE A 189 -1.09 11.19 14.60
N TRP A 190 -2.01 10.95 15.51
CA TRP A 190 -2.53 9.61 15.75
C TRP A 190 -3.30 9.09 14.54
N ALA A 191 -4.19 9.91 13.96
CA ALA A 191 -5.08 9.54 12.86
C ALA A 191 -4.32 9.15 11.57
N VAL A 192 -3.28 9.90 11.19
CA VAL A 192 -2.52 9.63 9.96
C VAL A 192 -1.57 8.44 10.06
N ARG A 193 -1.39 7.85 11.23
CA ARG A 193 -0.56 6.65 11.42
C ARG A 193 -1.42 5.39 11.40
N GLY A 194 -1.75 4.92 10.21
CA GLY A 194 -2.53 3.71 9.98
C GLY A 194 -4.04 3.92 9.88
N GLY A 195 -4.56 5.16 10.04
CA GLY A 195 -5.98 5.47 9.92
C GLY A 195 -6.39 6.05 8.57
N GLY A 196 -5.49 6.01 7.59
CA GLY A 196 -5.71 6.58 6.27
C GLY A 196 -5.58 8.12 6.22
N GLY A 197 -6.00 8.72 5.11
CA GLY A 197 -5.84 10.15 4.82
C GLY A 197 -7.12 10.98 4.98
N SER A 198 -8.10 10.52 5.78
CA SER A 198 -9.44 11.13 5.82
C SER A 198 -9.51 12.49 6.53
N VAL A 199 -8.47 12.90 7.26
CA VAL A 199 -8.49 14.09 8.14
C VAL A 199 -7.68 15.28 7.60
N GLY A 200 -7.06 15.15 6.43
CA GLY A 200 -6.28 16.21 5.80
C GLY A 200 -5.36 15.67 4.70
N VAL A 201 -4.65 16.56 4.04
CA VAL A 201 -3.68 16.21 2.99
C VAL A 201 -2.28 16.21 3.58
N VAL A 202 -1.68 15.04 3.71
CA VAL A 202 -0.27 14.92 4.15
C VAL A 202 0.65 15.40 3.03
N THR A 203 1.59 16.29 3.36
CA THR A 203 2.54 16.87 2.39
C THR A 203 3.97 16.41 2.62
N ALA A 204 4.32 15.95 3.83
CA ALA A 204 5.58 15.28 4.13
C ALA A 204 5.43 14.41 5.39
N LEU A 205 6.30 13.41 5.52
CA LEU A 205 6.44 12.55 6.69
C LEU A 205 7.89 12.56 7.19
N ASP A 206 8.06 12.71 8.49
CA ASP A 206 9.34 12.41 9.15
C ASP A 206 9.25 10.99 9.72
N MET A 207 10.27 10.16 9.47
CA MET A 207 10.26 8.77 9.89
C MET A 207 11.63 8.29 10.37
N THR A 208 11.62 7.33 11.28
CA THR A 208 12.80 6.62 11.75
C THR A 208 13.32 5.67 10.67
N LEU A 209 14.64 5.63 10.52
CA LEU A 209 15.37 4.66 9.70
C LEU A 209 16.09 3.65 10.57
N TYR A 210 16.33 2.46 10.03
CA TYR A 210 16.92 1.33 10.73
C TYR A 210 18.32 1.01 10.19
N PRO A 211 19.30 0.65 11.03
CA PRO A 211 20.66 0.33 10.60
C PRO A 211 20.71 -1.07 9.95
N VAL A 212 20.23 -1.15 8.74
CA VAL A 212 20.20 -2.37 7.92
C VAL A 212 20.89 -2.09 6.59
N GLN A 213 22.17 -2.42 6.50
CA GLN A 213 22.96 -2.25 5.27
C GLN A 213 22.73 -3.42 4.30
N ARG A 214 22.76 -4.65 4.81
CA ARG A 214 22.62 -5.89 4.06
C ARG A 214 21.82 -6.90 4.88
N LEU A 215 21.21 -7.83 4.18
CA LEU A 215 20.44 -8.93 4.78
C LEU A 215 20.45 -10.13 3.82
N TYR A 216 20.04 -11.29 4.31
CA TYR A 216 19.94 -12.51 3.51
C TYR A 216 18.50 -12.65 3.00
N ALA A 217 18.29 -12.57 1.68
CA ALA A 217 16.95 -12.63 1.10
C ALA A 217 16.96 -13.26 -0.29
N GLY A 218 15.79 -13.73 -0.72
CA GLY A 218 15.63 -14.36 -2.01
C GLY A 218 14.26 -15.04 -2.15
N ALA A 219 14.13 -15.77 -3.26
CA ALA A 219 12.96 -16.57 -3.58
C ALA A 219 13.39 -17.97 -4.02
N LEU A 220 12.58 -18.97 -3.62
CA LEU A 220 12.64 -20.34 -4.11
C LEU A 220 11.47 -20.55 -5.08
N PHE A 221 11.78 -20.94 -6.31
CA PHE A 221 10.79 -21.20 -7.34
C PHE A 221 10.57 -22.69 -7.53
N PHE A 222 9.34 -23.11 -7.55
CA PHE A 222 8.95 -24.50 -7.79
C PHE A 222 7.90 -24.56 -8.91
N PRO A 223 7.85 -25.65 -9.70
CA PRO A 223 6.76 -25.84 -10.64
C PRO A 223 5.40 -25.70 -9.95
N ILE A 224 4.42 -25.08 -10.61
CA ILE A 224 3.08 -24.87 -10.02
C ILE A 224 2.40 -26.17 -9.59
N GLN A 225 2.74 -27.31 -10.22
CA GLN A 225 2.24 -28.65 -9.86
C GLN A 225 2.59 -29.04 -8.41
N ARG A 226 3.55 -28.34 -7.82
CA ARG A 226 3.99 -28.59 -6.43
C ARG A 226 3.39 -27.60 -5.43
N SER A 227 2.42 -26.78 -5.83
CA SER A 227 1.83 -25.72 -4.99
C SER A 227 1.40 -26.22 -3.61
N ALA A 228 0.65 -27.33 -3.54
CA ALA A 228 0.23 -27.89 -2.26
C ALA A 228 1.42 -28.24 -1.37
N GLN A 229 2.39 -28.98 -1.91
CA GLN A 229 3.58 -29.40 -1.15
C GLN A 229 4.36 -28.20 -0.62
N VAL A 230 4.58 -27.19 -1.49
CA VAL A 230 5.41 -26.02 -1.17
C VAL A 230 4.71 -25.14 -0.13
N LEU A 231 3.43 -24.81 -0.33
CA LEU A 231 2.69 -23.93 0.57
C LEU A 231 2.45 -24.58 1.94
N HIS A 232 2.19 -25.89 2.00
CA HIS A 232 2.13 -26.62 3.29
C HIS A 232 3.47 -26.60 4.02
N ALA A 233 4.58 -26.87 3.31
CA ALA A 233 5.91 -26.85 3.91
C ALA A 233 6.28 -25.43 4.40
N TRP A 234 5.99 -24.39 3.60
CA TRP A 234 6.18 -23.01 4.02
C TRP A 234 5.36 -22.67 5.26
N ARG A 235 4.08 -23.03 5.28
CA ARG A 235 3.19 -22.79 6.43
C ARG A 235 3.73 -23.43 7.71
N GLU A 236 4.18 -24.68 7.66
CA GLU A 236 4.81 -25.32 8.83
C GLU A 236 6.12 -24.66 9.23
N TRP A 237 6.93 -24.26 8.25
CA TRP A 237 8.18 -23.54 8.48
C TRP A 237 7.96 -22.18 9.17
N THR A 238 6.91 -21.42 8.82
CA THR A 238 6.60 -20.11 9.45
C THR A 238 6.40 -20.20 10.96
N ARG A 239 6.00 -21.37 11.48
CA ARG A 239 5.80 -21.60 12.92
C ARG A 239 7.11 -21.70 13.72
N THR A 240 8.23 -21.86 13.05
CA THR A 240 9.54 -22.13 13.66
C THR A 240 10.54 -20.99 13.50
N VAL A 241 10.24 -20.00 12.67
CA VAL A 241 11.18 -18.92 12.34
C VAL A 241 11.09 -17.76 13.33
N PRO A 242 12.22 -17.09 13.61
CA PRO A 242 12.27 -15.94 14.51
C PRO A 242 11.64 -14.68 13.87
N ASP A 243 11.46 -13.64 14.67
CA ASP A 243 10.89 -12.34 14.23
C ASP A 243 11.73 -11.63 13.15
N GLU A 244 13.01 -11.95 13.04
CA GLU A 244 13.93 -11.46 12.04
C GLU A 244 13.64 -11.97 10.62
N VAL A 245 12.78 -12.99 10.49
CA VAL A 245 12.35 -13.54 9.18
C VAL A 245 10.98 -12.98 8.81
N THR A 246 10.90 -12.30 7.69
CA THR A 246 9.63 -11.99 7.01
C THR A 246 9.52 -12.81 5.74
N SER A 247 8.38 -13.47 5.51
CA SER A 247 8.19 -14.36 4.36
C SER A 247 6.77 -14.39 3.85
N LEU A 248 6.63 -14.89 2.64
CA LEU A 248 5.33 -15.22 2.03
C LEU A 248 5.41 -16.51 1.21
N GLY A 249 4.27 -17.19 1.10
CA GLY A 249 4.04 -18.26 0.13
C GLY A 249 3.14 -17.73 -0.99
N ARG A 250 3.48 -18.01 -2.25
CA ARG A 250 2.82 -17.40 -3.41
C ARG A 250 2.61 -18.42 -4.53
N ILE A 251 1.49 -18.30 -5.24
CA ILE A 251 1.32 -18.86 -6.58
C ILE A 251 1.33 -17.69 -7.54
N LEU A 252 2.22 -17.72 -8.54
CA LEU A 252 2.43 -16.65 -9.50
C LEU A 252 2.35 -17.19 -10.93
N ARG A 253 1.53 -16.54 -11.76
CA ARG A 253 1.45 -16.79 -13.21
C ARG A 253 2.00 -15.60 -13.95
N LEU A 254 3.14 -15.78 -14.59
CA LEU A 254 3.84 -14.71 -15.31
C LEU A 254 3.28 -14.61 -16.75
N PRO A 255 2.93 -13.40 -17.20
CA PRO A 255 2.40 -13.22 -18.55
C PRO A 255 3.49 -13.50 -19.61
N PRO A 256 3.10 -13.86 -20.85
CA PRO A 256 4.03 -14.09 -21.96
C PRO A 256 4.44 -12.77 -22.66
N VAL A 257 4.89 -11.78 -21.90
CA VAL A 257 5.26 -10.45 -22.39
C VAL A 257 6.79 -10.22 -22.35
N PRO A 258 7.36 -9.35 -23.20
CA PRO A 258 8.80 -9.13 -23.28
C PRO A 258 9.47 -8.66 -22.00
N GLU A 259 8.74 -7.95 -21.14
CA GLU A 259 9.19 -7.41 -19.85
C GLU A 259 9.52 -8.51 -18.83
N VAL A 260 8.93 -9.71 -19.01
CA VAL A 260 9.26 -10.87 -18.19
C VAL A 260 10.50 -11.57 -18.74
N PRO A 261 11.51 -11.89 -17.90
CA PRO A 261 12.69 -12.66 -18.33
C PRO A 261 12.33 -13.94 -19.09
N GLU A 262 13.01 -14.21 -20.20
CA GLU A 262 12.66 -15.28 -21.15
C GLU A 262 12.43 -16.64 -20.48
N HIS A 263 13.28 -17.01 -19.52
CA HIS A 263 13.21 -18.30 -18.81
C HIS A 263 12.02 -18.41 -17.83
N LEU A 264 11.36 -17.29 -17.49
CA LEU A 264 10.17 -17.23 -16.62
C LEU A 264 8.88 -16.95 -17.41
N ARG A 265 8.99 -16.46 -18.63
CA ARG A 265 7.89 -15.93 -19.44
C ARG A 265 6.84 -17.00 -19.74
N GLY A 266 5.56 -16.66 -19.47
CA GLY A 266 4.42 -17.55 -19.71
C GLY A 266 4.38 -18.78 -18.78
N ARG A 267 5.22 -18.81 -17.74
CA ARG A 267 5.27 -19.91 -16.78
C ARG A 267 4.51 -19.58 -15.49
N ALA A 268 4.19 -20.62 -14.77
CA ALA A 268 3.54 -20.52 -13.47
C ALA A 268 4.34 -21.28 -12.40
N PHE A 269 4.43 -20.68 -11.22
CA PHE A 269 5.25 -21.17 -10.12
C PHE A 269 4.51 -21.15 -8.79
N ALA A 270 4.89 -22.07 -7.89
CA ALA A 270 4.74 -21.88 -6.47
C ALA A 270 6.07 -21.29 -5.94
N LEU A 271 6.00 -20.24 -5.12
CA LEU A 271 7.17 -19.55 -4.59
C LEU A 271 7.15 -19.50 -3.07
N VAL A 272 8.34 -19.47 -2.50
CA VAL A 272 8.56 -18.96 -1.15
C VAL A 272 9.55 -17.83 -1.25
N GLU A 273 9.12 -16.64 -0.84
CA GLU A 273 9.98 -15.46 -0.75
C GLU A 273 10.25 -15.16 0.72
N ALA A 274 11.49 -14.81 1.06
CA ALA A 274 11.82 -14.44 2.42
C ALA A 274 12.99 -13.46 2.51
N ALA A 275 12.99 -12.66 3.58
CA ALA A 275 14.07 -11.79 4.00
C ALA A 275 14.41 -12.09 5.47
N TYR A 276 15.69 -12.27 5.77
CA TYR A 276 16.21 -12.52 7.09
C TYR A 276 17.21 -11.43 7.50
N LEU A 277 16.90 -10.77 8.61
CA LEU A 277 17.75 -9.75 9.24
C LEU A 277 18.85 -10.41 10.09
N GLY A 278 19.86 -10.97 9.44
CA GLY A 278 21.00 -11.65 10.07
C GLY A 278 22.06 -12.01 9.06
N ASP A 279 23.04 -12.80 9.51
CA ASP A 279 24.13 -13.27 8.65
C ASP A 279 23.68 -14.36 7.67
N ALA A 280 24.48 -14.53 6.60
CA ALA A 280 24.18 -15.44 5.51
C ALA A 280 24.14 -16.92 5.94
N ASP A 281 25.01 -17.35 6.87
CA ASP A 281 25.10 -18.74 7.27
C ASP A 281 23.86 -19.16 8.09
N ALA A 282 23.45 -18.31 9.04
CA ALA A 282 22.23 -18.53 9.79
C ALA A 282 21.00 -18.45 8.88
N GLY A 283 20.94 -17.50 7.93
CA GLY A 283 19.88 -17.38 6.94
C GLY A 283 19.79 -18.62 6.04
N ALA A 284 20.93 -19.12 5.56
CA ALA A 284 20.99 -20.34 4.76
C ALA A 284 20.51 -21.56 5.53
N ALA A 285 20.85 -21.66 6.83
CA ALA A 285 20.37 -22.73 7.71
C ALA A 285 18.85 -22.65 7.93
N LEU A 286 18.30 -21.46 8.13
CA LEU A 286 16.84 -21.23 8.27
C LEU A 286 16.06 -21.66 7.02
N ILE A 287 16.56 -21.38 5.82
CA ILE A 287 15.90 -21.73 4.54
C ILE A 287 16.13 -23.19 4.13
N GLN A 288 17.09 -23.89 4.74
CA GLN A 288 17.48 -25.25 4.33
C GLN A 288 16.31 -26.25 4.25
N PRO A 289 15.33 -26.29 5.18
CA PRO A 289 14.19 -27.19 5.07
C PRO A 289 13.37 -26.99 3.79
N LEU A 290 13.23 -25.74 3.32
CA LEU A 290 12.52 -25.43 2.08
C LEU A 290 13.39 -25.73 0.83
N ARG A 291 14.71 -25.55 0.91
CA ARG A 291 15.67 -25.97 -0.14
C ARG A 291 15.68 -27.47 -0.37
N GLN A 292 15.47 -28.26 0.69
CA GLN A 292 15.39 -29.72 0.57
C GLN A 292 14.21 -30.20 -0.28
N LEU A 293 13.21 -29.35 -0.50
CA LEU A 293 12.15 -29.64 -1.47
C LEU A 293 12.65 -29.61 -2.92
N GLY A 294 13.86 -29.13 -3.22
CA GLY A 294 14.43 -29.08 -4.57
C GLY A 294 13.76 -28.03 -5.46
N PRO A 295 13.96 -26.73 -5.23
CA PRO A 295 13.47 -25.68 -6.12
C PRO A 295 14.16 -25.75 -7.50
N GLU A 296 13.47 -25.29 -8.56
CA GLU A 296 14.08 -25.12 -9.89
C GLU A 296 15.04 -23.93 -9.94
N LEU A 297 14.74 -22.88 -9.16
CA LEU A 297 15.55 -21.68 -9.05
C LEU A 297 15.60 -21.25 -7.58
N ASP A 298 16.80 -20.93 -7.11
CA ASP A 298 17.09 -20.39 -5.79
C ASP A 298 17.87 -19.09 -5.98
N THR A 299 17.28 -17.96 -5.56
CA THR A 299 17.89 -16.62 -5.68
C THR A 299 18.44 -16.10 -4.35
N PHE A 300 18.35 -16.89 -3.28
CA PHE A 300 18.79 -16.44 -1.95
C PHE A 300 20.26 -16.08 -1.90
N SER A 301 20.53 -14.87 -1.48
CA SER A 301 21.88 -14.31 -1.34
C SER A 301 21.89 -13.17 -0.32
N THR A 302 23.08 -12.71 0.04
CA THR A 302 23.21 -11.45 0.81
C THR A 302 23.07 -10.26 -0.13
N ILE A 303 22.00 -9.50 0.03
CA ILE A 303 21.68 -8.34 -0.79
C ILE A 303 21.75 -7.04 0.02
N PRO A 304 21.97 -5.87 -0.61
CA PRO A 304 21.74 -4.58 0.02
C PRO A 304 20.25 -4.42 0.40
N ALA A 305 19.95 -3.74 1.51
CA ALA A 305 18.57 -3.50 1.91
C ALA A 305 17.74 -2.77 0.85
N ALA A 306 18.36 -1.85 0.08
CA ALA A 306 17.69 -1.16 -1.03
C ALA A 306 17.19 -2.11 -2.15
N ALA A 307 17.78 -3.30 -2.29
CA ALA A 307 17.36 -4.29 -3.30
C ALA A 307 16.09 -5.07 -2.89
N LEU A 308 15.63 -4.96 -1.63
CA LEU A 308 14.39 -5.60 -1.17
C LEU A 308 13.16 -5.22 -1.99
N ALA A 309 13.11 -3.98 -2.48
CA ALA A 309 12.02 -3.49 -3.30
C ALA A 309 11.84 -4.26 -4.64
N GLN A 310 12.87 -5.02 -5.08
CA GLN A 310 12.83 -5.79 -6.32
C GLN A 310 12.60 -7.29 -6.08
N LEU A 311 12.58 -7.74 -4.82
CA LEU A 311 12.48 -9.15 -4.45
C LEU A 311 11.16 -9.77 -4.93
N HIS A 312 10.07 -9.04 -4.83
CA HIS A 312 8.71 -9.52 -5.12
C HIS A 312 8.35 -9.54 -6.62
N MET A 313 9.16 -8.89 -7.46
CA MET A 313 9.00 -8.84 -8.92
C MET A 313 7.64 -8.26 -9.38
N ASP A 314 7.08 -7.31 -8.66
CA ASP A 314 5.89 -6.58 -9.09
C ASP A 314 6.19 -5.75 -10.35
N PRO A 315 5.17 -5.50 -11.21
CA PRO A 315 5.32 -4.56 -12.32
C PRO A 315 5.73 -3.18 -11.81
N VAL A 316 6.74 -2.56 -12.43
CA VAL A 316 7.20 -1.21 -12.10
C VAL A 316 6.55 -0.12 -12.98
N GLN A 317 5.67 -0.52 -13.88
CA GLN A 317 4.91 0.39 -14.75
C GLN A 317 3.43 0.26 -14.46
N PRO A 318 2.64 1.32 -14.64
CA PRO A 318 1.19 1.28 -14.52
C PRO A 318 0.58 0.14 -15.33
N VAL A 319 -0.29 -0.64 -14.70
CA VAL A 319 -1.01 -1.77 -15.33
C VAL A 319 -2.48 -1.74 -14.93
N PRO A 320 -3.39 -2.25 -15.78
CA PRO A 320 -4.76 -2.51 -15.38
C PRO A 320 -4.80 -3.79 -14.53
N PHE A 321 -5.13 -3.66 -13.25
CA PHE A 321 -5.13 -4.75 -12.29
C PHE A 321 -6.37 -4.70 -11.40
N GLN A 322 -6.90 -5.86 -11.03
CA GLN A 322 -7.96 -6.00 -10.04
C GLN A 322 -7.51 -7.03 -9.01
N GLY A 323 -7.72 -6.73 -7.74
CA GLY A 323 -7.38 -7.64 -6.66
C GLY A 323 -8.20 -7.35 -5.41
N ASP A 324 -8.01 -8.17 -4.41
CA ASP A 324 -8.51 -7.93 -3.06
C ASP A 324 -7.74 -8.79 -2.05
N GLY A 325 -7.79 -8.39 -0.78
CA GLY A 325 -7.08 -9.07 0.30
C GLY A 325 -7.96 -9.32 1.51
N ALA A 326 -7.43 -10.13 2.43
CA ALA A 326 -8.05 -10.40 3.72
C ALA A 326 -7.00 -10.66 4.79
N LEU A 327 -7.25 -10.21 6.03
CA LEU A 327 -6.50 -10.65 7.20
C LEU A 327 -7.00 -12.01 7.67
N LEU A 328 -6.07 -12.91 7.98
CA LEU A 328 -6.36 -14.26 8.44
C LEU A 328 -5.79 -14.47 9.84
N LEU A 329 -6.66 -14.90 10.77
CA LEU A 329 -6.25 -15.28 12.13
C LEU A 329 -5.33 -16.50 12.14
N ASP A 330 -5.57 -17.44 11.20
CA ASP A 330 -4.73 -18.61 10.96
C ASP A 330 -4.82 -19.04 9.49
N ALA A 331 -3.86 -19.83 9.03
CA ALA A 331 -3.86 -20.47 7.72
C ALA A 331 -3.60 -21.98 7.89
N PRO A 332 -4.56 -22.77 8.45
CA PRO A 332 -4.38 -24.21 8.65
C PRO A 332 -4.26 -24.96 7.31
N ALA A 333 -3.98 -26.27 7.37
CA ALA A 333 -3.85 -27.08 6.15
C ALA A 333 -5.06 -26.95 5.23
N ALA A 334 -6.28 -26.92 5.79
CA ALA A 334 -7.51 -26.76 5.01
C ALA A 334 -7.59 -25.40 4.26
N ALA A 335 -7.03 -24.32 4.82
CA ALA A 335 -6.95 -23.02 4.14
C ALA A 335 -5.99 -23.09 2.95
N ILE A 336 -4.83 -23.72 3.12
CA ILE A 336 -3.87 -23.95 2.03
C ILE A 336 -4.49 -24.82 0.93
N ASP A 337 -5.20 -25.91 1.31
CA ASP A 337 -5.89 -26.77 0.34
C ASP A 337 -6.95 -25.99 -0.47
N ALA A 338 -7.73 -25.12 0.20
CA ALA A 338 -8.73 -24.27 -0.47
C ALA A 338 -8.09 -23.29 -1.46
N VAL A 339 -6.97 -22.66 -1.07
CA VAL A 339 -6.20 -21.78 -1.97
C VAL A 339 -5.71 -22.56 -3.19
N VAL A 340 -5.10 -23.73 -2.99
CA VAL A 340 -4.56 -24.55 -4.09
C VAL A 340 -5.67 -25.05 -5.02
N ALA A 341 -6.83 -25.41 -4.47
CA ALA A 341 -7.98 -25.84 -5.29
C ALA A 341 -8.45 -24.73 -6.25
N LEU A 342 -8.41 -23.46 -5.83
CA LEU A 342 -8.90 -22.31 -6.60
C LEU A 342 -7.82 -21.66 -7.47
N THR A 343 -6.54 -21.86 -7.17
CA THR A 343 -5.45 -21.12 -7.82
C THR A 343 -4.27 -22.01 -8.26
N GLY A 344 -4.30 -23.30 -7.95
CA GLY A 344 -3.24 -24.25 -8.27
C GLY A 344 -3.22 -24.69 -9.74
N PRO A 345 -2.50 -25.78 -10.05
CA PRO A 345 -2.23 -26.19 -11.44
C PRO A 345 -3.48 -26.56 -12.25
N ASP A 346 -4.50 -27.11 -11.57
CA ASP A 346 -5.74 -27.59 -12.20
C ASP A 346 -6.89 -26.57 -12.17
N ALA A 347 -6.63 -25.36 -11.62
CA ALA A 347 -7.63 -24.31 -11.51
C ALA A 347 -7.81 -23.57 -12.84
N ASP A 348 -9.08 -23.42 -13.26
CA ASP A 348 -9.45 -22.50 -14.35
C ASP A 348 -9.60 -21.09 -13.77
N THR A 349 -8.50 -20.33 -13.80
CA THR A 349 -8.42 -19.03 -13.14
C THR A 349 -7.68 -17.98 -13.96
N SER A 350 -8.20 -16.75 -13.93
CA SER A 350 -7.56 -15.53 -14.46
C SER A 350 -6.70 -14.82 -13.41
N LEU A 351 -6.65 -15.33 -12.18
CA LEU A 351 -5.80 -14.76 -11.13
C LEU A 351 -4.31 -14.94 -11.50
N ALA A 352 -3.60 -13.84 -11.61
CA ALA A 352 -2.17 -13.83 -11.90
C ALA A 352 -1.35 -14.17 -10.64
N THR A 353 -1.86 -13.82 -9.48
CA THR A 353 -1.20 -14.07 -8.21
C THR A 353 -2.18 -14.39 -7.10
N ILE A 354 -1.77 -15.24 -6.18
CA ILE A 354 -2.23 -15.29 -4.81
C ILE A 354 -1.02 -15.42 -3.90
N GLU A 355 -0.99 -14.63 -2.86
CA GLU A 355 0.05 -14.67 -1.83
C GLU A 355 -0.56 -14.71 -0.45
N ILE A 356 0.13 -15.37 0.47
CA ILE A 356 -0.14 -15.39 1.91
C ILE A 356 1.13 -14.91 2.59
N ARG A 357 1.09 -13.76 3.25
CA ARG A 357 2.23 -13.18 3.96
C ARG A 357 2.16 -13.55 5.42
N HIS A 358 3.29 -14.00 5.98
CA HIS A 358 3.43 -14.30 7.40
C HIS A 358 3.57 -13.01 8.21
N LEU A 359 2.63 -12.77 9.10
CA LEU A 359 2.60 -11.67 10.06
C LEU A 359 3.17 -12.10 11.43
N GLY A 360 2.69 -11.53 12.52
CA GLY A 360 3.19 -11.77 13.87
C GLY A 360 4.47 -10.98 14.19
N GLY A 361 5.27 -11.43 15.12
CA GLY A 361 6.46 -10.67 15.54
C GLY A 361 6.11 -9.30 16.10
N ALA A 362 6.82 -8.24 15.64
CA ALA A 362 6.53 -6.87 16.04
C ALA A 362 5.17 -6.35 15.54
N LEU A 363 4.62 -6.93 14.46
CA LEU A 363 3.30 -6.56 13.95
C LEU A 363 2.17 -6.93 14.93
N ALA A 364 2.33 -8.00 15.72
CA ALA A 364 1.34 -8.47 16.69
C ALA A 364 1.49 -7.82 18.07
N ARG A 365 2.39 -6.86 18.23
CA ARG A 365 2.62 -6.16 19.49
C ARG A 365 2.29 -4.69 19.35
N PRO A 366 1.46 -4.11 20.24
CA PRO A 366 1.15 -2.69 20.20
C PRO A 366 2.42 -1.84 20.19
N ALA A 367 2.60 -1.01 19.17
CA ALA A 367 3.73 -0.10 19.12
C ALA A 367 3.59 0.97 20.20
N PRO A 368 4.65 1.26 20.97
CA PRO A 368 4.62 2.35 21.95
C PRO A 368 4.26 3.69 21.29
N GLY A 369 3.23 4.36 21.83
CA GLY A 369 2.71 5.59 21.23
C GLY A 369 2.12 5.41 19.83
N GLY A 370 1.67 4.22 19.47
CA GLY A 370 1.15 3.86 18.14
C GLY A 370 -0.04 4.69 17.69
N GLY A 371 -0.28 4.73 16.38
CA GLY A 371 -1.37 5.45 15.74
C GLY A 371 -2.71 4.69 15.73
N ALA A 372 -3.51 4.93 14.71
CA ALA A 372 -4.81 4.28 14.52
C ALA A 372 -4.70 2.78 14.28
N GLN A 373 -3.57 2.32 13.74
CA GLN A 373 -3.24 0.90 13.62
C GLN A 373 -1.90 0.63 14.33
N PRO A 374 -1.90 0.43 15.66
CA PRO A 374 -0.68 0.21 16.42
C PRO A 374 -0.10 -1.21 16.22
N GLU A 375 -0.93 -2.16 15.86
CA GLU A 375 -0.64 -3.59 15.67
C GLU A 375 -1.61 -4.22 14.67
N ILE A 376 -1.35 -5.46 14.25
CA ILE A 376 -2.27 -6.29 13.48
C ILE A 376 -2.50 -7.59 14.24
N ASP A 377 -3.72 -7.80 14.72
CA ASP A 377 -4.15 -9.01 15.41
C ASP A 377 -4.57 -10.09 14.40
N ALA A 378 -3.59 -10.54 13.62
CA ALA A 378 -3.73 -11.62 12.65
C ALA A 378 -2.36 -12.27 12.40
N ASN A 379 -2.35 -13.57 12.06
CA ASN A 379 -1.11 -14.30 11.79
C ASN A 379 -0.68 -14.24 10.31
N TYR A 380 -1.64 -13.97 9.42
CA TYR A 380 -1.37 -13.87 7.98
C TYR A 380 -2.20 -12.77 7.35
N VAL A 381 -1.74 -12.26 6.20
CA VAL A 381 -2.55 -11.48 5.27
C VAL A 381 -2.47 -12.14 3.90
N MET A 382 -3.61 -12.32 3.27
CA MET A 382 -3.75 -12.83 1.92
C MET A 382 -4.01 -11.66 0.97
N PHE A 383 -3.44 -11.72 -0.25
CA PHE A 383 -3.81 -10.88 -1.37
C PHE A 383 -3.88 -11.73 -2.64
N THR A 384 -4.87 -11.47 -3.48
CA THR A 384 -5.02 -12.14 -4.78
C THR A 384 -5.55 -11.19 -5.82
N GLY A 385 -5.15 -11.40 -7.08
CA GLY A 385 -5.61 -10.57 -8.17
C GLY A 385 -5.05 -10.98 -9.53
N GLY A 386 -5.46 -10.23 -10.56
CA GLY A 386 -5.07 -10.50 -11.94
C GLY A 386 -5.14 -9.27 -12.83
N PHE A 387 -4.57 -9.40 -14.03
CA PHE A 387 -4.62 -8.33 -15.03
C PHE A 387 -6.05 -8.19 -15.58
N ALA A 388 -6.52 -6.95 -15.68
CA ALA A 388 -7.87 -6.57 -16.04
C ALA A 388 -7.87 -5.55 -17.20
N PRO A 389 -7.45 -5.93 -18.41
CA PRO A 389 -7.37 -5.00 -19.55
C PRO A 389 -8.73 -4.53 -20.07
N THR A 390 -9.81 -5.20 -19.71
CA THR A 390 -11.18 -4.81 -20.04
C THR A 390 -12.10 -4.91 -18.83
N PRO A 391 -13.27 -4.25 -18.83
CA PRO A 391 -14.25 -4.37 -17.74
C PRO A 391 -14.67 -5.82 -17.47
N GLU A 392 -14.88 -6.63 -18.50
CA GLU A 392 -15.30 -8.05 -18.39
C GLU A 392 -14.18 -8.89 -17.74
N ALA A 393 -12.91 -8.63 -18.09
CA ALA A 393 -11.77 -9.27 -17.43
C ALA A 393 -11.70 -8.87 -15.96
N GLY A 394 -11.96 -7.60 -15.64
CA GLY A 394 -12.02 -7.10 -14.27
C GLY A 394 -13.13 -7.77 -13.46
N ASP A 395 -14.33 -7.94 -14.02
CA ASP A 395 -15.44 -8.65 -13.38
C ASP A 395 -15.10 -10.13 -13.11
N THR A 396 -14.42 -10.77 -14.06
CA THR A 396 -13.95 -12.16 -13.90
C THR A 396 -12.95 -12.27 -12.76
N VAL A 397 -11.91 -11.42 -12.74
CA VAL A 397 -10.88 -11.42 -11.69
C VAL A 397 -11.51 -11.14 -10.34
N ARG A 398 -12.40 -10.13 -10.24
CA ARG A 398 -13.10 -9.78 -9.00
C ARG A 398 -13.92 -10.95 -8.46
N THR A 399 -14.66 -11.65 -9.33
CA THR A 399 -15.46 -12.82 -8.95
C THR A 399 -14.58 -13.94 -8.42
N GLN A 400 -13.45 -14.20 -9.06
CA GLN A 400 -12.51 -15.24 -8.63
C GLN A 400 -11.76 -14.86 -7.34
N ALA A 401 -11.38 -13.59 -7.18
CA ALA A 401 -10.78 -13.08 -5.94
C ALA A 401 -11.77 -13.21 -4.77
N GLN A 402 -13.06 -12.89 -4.99
CA GLN A 402 -14.10 -13.06 -3.99
C GLN A 402 -14.29 -14.54 -3.63
N ALA A 403 -14.27 -15.44 -4.61
CA ALA A 403 -14.36 -16.89 -4.34
C ALA A 403 -13.21 -17.40 -3.46
N VAL A 404 -11.99 -16.85 -3.61
CA VAL A 404 -10.85 -17.16 -2.71
C VAL A 404 -11.13 -16.62 -1.30
N LYS A 405 -11.60 -15.37 -1.16
CA LYS A 405 -11.97 -14.81 0.15
C LYS A 405 -13.04 -15.66 0.82
N ASP A 406 -14.11 -16.02 0.11
CA ASP A 406 -15.22 -16.83 0.64
C ASP A 406 -14.73 -18.21 1.13
N ALA A 407 -13.83 -18.85 0.39
CA ALA A 407 -13.25 -20.13 0.77
C ALA A 407 -12.39 -20.04 2.05
N LEU A 408 -11.86 -18.86 2.35
CA LEU A 408 -11.05 -18.58 3.54
C LEU A 408 -11.85 -17.95 4.69
N ALA A 409 -13.16 -17.70 4.53
CA ALA A 409 -13.99 -16.94 5.48
C ALA A 409 -13.96 -17.46 6.92
N ALA A 410 -13.79 -18.79 7.12
CA ALA A 410 -13.71 -19.40 8.45
C ALA A 410 -12.49 -18.92 9.27
N TRP A 411 -11.50 -18.34 8.63
CA TRP A 411 -10.24 -17.89 9.26
C TRP A 411 -10.04 -16.38 9.16
N HIS A 412 -11.01 -15.63 8.61
CA HIS A 412 -10.89 -14.17 8.52
C HIS A 412 -10.81 -13.52 9.91
N ALA A 413 -10.01 -12.46 9.99
CA ALA A 413 -10.05 -11.52 11.09
C ALA A 413 -11.33 -10.67 11.02
N PRO A 414 -11.71 -9.98 12.11
CA PRO A 414 -12.93 -9.15 12.13
C PRO A 414 -12.86 -7.88 11.28
N TYR A 415 -11.73 -7.56 10.70
CA TYR A 415 -11.51 -6.45 9.76
C TYR A 415 -10.40 -6.84 8.77
N ASP A 416 -10.35 -6.17 7.61
CA ASP A 416 -9.33 -6.40 6.59
C ASP A 416 -8.13 -5.43 6.73
N TYR A 417 -7.06 -5.68 5.96
CA TYR A 417 -5.89 -4.81 5.95
C TYR A 417 -6.08 -3.65 4.97
N TYR A 418 -5.98 -2.42 5.47
CA TYR A 418 -6.29 -1.17 4.74
C TYR A 418 -5.68 -1.11 3.33
N ASN A 419 -4.40 -1.46 3.17
CA ASN A 419 -3.71 -1.34 1.89
C ASN A 419 -3.98 -2.49 0.90
N PHE A 420 -4.65 -3.56 1.34
CA PHE A 420 -4.97 -4.72 0.49
C PHE A 420 -6.47 -4.87 0.23
N ALA A 421 -7.30 -4.05 0.86
CA ALA A 421 -8.71 -3.96 0.56
C ALA A 421 -8.91 -3.04 -0.66
N GLU A 422 -8.98 -3.63 -1.85
CA GLU A 422 -9.14 -2.88 -3.12
C GLU A 422 -10.61 -2.73 -3.53
N THR A 423 -11.51 -3.40 -2.85
CA THR A 423 -12.95 -3.20 -3.01
C THR A 423 -13.39 -1.99 -2.17
N PRO A 424 -14.21 -1.05 -2.73
CA PRO A 424 -14.72 0.08 -1.96
C PRO A 424 -15.40 -0.36 -0.66
N ALA A 425 -14.90 0.10 0.47
CA ALA A 425 -15.40 -0.22 1.79
C ALA A 425 -15.27 0.99 2.72
N VAL A 426 -16.16 1.09 3.72
CA VAL A 426 -16.01 2.06 4.80
C VAL A 426 -14.86 1.63 5.71
N ALA A 427 -14.19 2.59 6.34
CA ALA A 427 -12.99 2.34 7.15
C ALA A 427 -13.24 1.40 8.36
N ASP A 428 -14.48 1.19 8.80
CA ASP A 428 -14.83 0.21 9.85
C ASP A 428 -14.60 -1.25 9.42
N ALA A 429 -14.60 -1.52 8.11
CA ALA A 429 -14.29 -2.85 7.57
C ALA A 429 -12.77 -3.12 7.49
N VAL A 430 -11.92 -2.09 7.57
CA VAL A 430 -10.46 -2.20 7.37
C VAL A 430 -9.65 -1.68 8.57
N LEU A 431 -10.29 -1.38 9.67
CA LEU A 431 -9.66 -0.88 10.89
C LEU A 431 -10.25 -1.53 12.13
N PRO A 432 -9.45 -1.65 13.22
CA PRO A 432 -9.98 -2.07 14.49
C PRO A 432 -11.16 -1.19 14.94
N PRO A 433 -12.26 -1.76 15.47
CA PRO A 433 -13.48 -0.99 15.85
C PRO A 433 -13.20 0.16 16.84
N THR A 434 -12.22 0.01 17.72
CA THR A 434 -11.82 1.06 18.67
C THR A 434 -11.15 2.24 17.96
N SER A 435 -10.32 1.95 16.96
CA SER A 435 -9.65 2.96 16.14
C SER A 435 -10.63 3.70 15.25
N TYR A 436 -11.56 2.98 14.62
CA TYR A 436 -12.58 3.60 13.79
C TYR A 436 -13.42 4.61 14.61
N ARG A 437 -13.91 4.23 15.81
CA ARG A 437 -14.68 5.14 16.69
C ARG A 437 -13.91 6.37 17.13
N ARG A 438 -12.57 6.30 17.28
CA ARG A 438 -11.76 7.49 17.55
C ARG A 438 -11.60 8.35 16.32
N LEU A 439 -11.38 7.74 15.15
CA LEU A 439 -11.32 8.46 13.87
C LEU A 439 -12.61 9.21 13.54
N GLU A 440 -13.80 8.65 13.81
CA GLU A 440 -15.08 9.35 13.64
C GLU A 440 -15.12 10.66 14.43
N LYS A 441 -14.62 10.68 15.66
CA LYS A 441 -14.55 11.88 16.50
C LYS A 441 -13.55 12.90 15.96
N ILE A 442 -12.39 12.43 15.55
CA ILE A 442 -11.35 13.28 14.94
C ILE A 442 -11.86 13.85 13.62
N LYS A 443 -12.49 13.04 12.78
CA LYS A 443 -13.12 13.49 11.53
C LYS A 443 -14.19 14.55 11.78
N ALA A 444 -15.04 14.37 12.79
CA ALA A 444 -16.05 15.37 13.17
C ALA A 444 -15.44 16.70 13.62
N THR A 445 -14.23 16.69 14.18
CA THR A 445 -13.51 17.90 14.62
C THR A 445 -12.82 18.60 13.45
N TYR A 446 -12.07 17.85 12.62
CA TYR A 446 -11.19 18.44 11.61
C TYR A 446 -11.82 18.54 10.22
N ASP A 447 -12.74 17.63 9.87
CA ASP A 447 -13.39 17.58 8.55
C ASP A 447 -14.89 17.21 8.65
N PRO A 448 -15.70 18.01 9.37
CA PRO A 448 -17.13 17.73 9.52
C PRO A 448 -17.89 17.77 8.18
N ASP A 449 -17.40 18.55 7.22
CA ASP A 449 -18.00 18.74 5.90
C ASP A 449 -17.59 17.66 4.90
N GLN A 450 -16.70 16.72 5.29
CA GLN A 450 -16.17 15.64 4.44
C GLN A 450 -15.49 16.16 3.16
N ALA A 451 -14.71 17.22 3.30
CA ALA A 451 -14.00 17.85 2.20
C ALA A 451 -12.87 16.98 1.65
N ILE A 452 -12.33 16.05 2.45
CA ILE A 452 -11.22 15.17 2.05
C ILE A 452 -11.75 13.76 1.76
N ILE A 453 -11.52 13.31 0.51
CA ILE A 453 -11.80 11.94 0.05
C ILE A 453 -10.62 11.04 0.41
N SER A 454 -10.89 9.86 0.93
CA SER A 454 -9.90 8.81 1.21
C SER A 454 -10.33 7.48 0.61
N ALA A 455 -9.40 6.55 0.44
CA ALA A 455 -9.66 5.21 -0.11
C ALA A 455 -10.77 4.47 0.65
N HIS A 456 -10.73 4.55 1.99
CA HIS A 456 -11.78 4.02 2.85
C HIS A 456 -12.31 5.18 3.70
N PRO A 457 -13.52 5.67 3.41
CA PRO A 457 -14.04 6.86 4.09
C PRO A 457 -14.31 6.60 5.56
N VAL A 458 -13.96 7.58 6.38
CA VAL A 458 -14.39 7.69 7.79
C VAL A 458 -15.52 8.71 7.84
N TRP A 459 -16.65 8.32 8.40
CA TRP A 459 -17.80 9.22 8.55
C TRP A 459 -17.71 9.96 9.90
N PRO A 460 -18.07 11.26 9.97
CA PRO A 460 -18.10 11.99 11.24
C PRO A 460 -19.14 11.39 12.20
N ALA A 461 -18.79 11.32 13.47
CA ALA A 461 -19.71 10.86 14.50
C ALA A 461 -21.00 11.72 14.54
N GLY A 462 -22.17 11.09 14.61
CA GLY A 462 -23.47 11.77 14.75
C GLY A 462 -24.25 11.99 13.45
N ARG A 463 -23.86 11.37 12.36
CA ARG A 463 -24.67 11.27 11.12
C ARG A 463 -25.44 9.98 11.02
#